data_b6bf2f0c441dedbbef006ab2f25cca87
#
_entry.id   b6bf2f0c441dedbbef006ab2f25cca87
#
_cell.length_a   1.000
_cell.length_b   1.000
_cell.length_c   1.000
_cell.angle_alpha   90.00
_cell.angle_beta   90.00
_cell.angle_gamma   90.00
#
_symmetry.space_group_name_H-M   'P 1'
#
loop_
_entity.id
_entity.type
_entity.pdbx_description
1 polymer ?
#
loop_
_entity_poly.entity_id
_entity_poly.type
_entity_poly.pdbx_seq_one_letter_code
_entity_poly.pdbx_strand_id
1 'polypeptide(L)'
;MLPETLLSTAKEWSNPSAIDYYSQNRHEISDLYPSEKVFLPRVLFPGAKVLDVGCASGGFFNVMRSYEPNIEYTGIDLSEQAVGLAIERYPDARFIVTAGFGLPFEDNSFDVVHCTSVFNNEPNYQEMLREMYRVSNRFVLVDIRLLKGLGKQRESVYNIQFNGQEIEATVPYVVNDADEVANFILQLEPKPKALRGTGYFHQVAKEAAEADTPNEDVCMTVLLLQKGDLDGGSTTLDLKDLPIEFSVHET
;
A
#
# COMPACT_ATOMS: atom_id res chain seq x y z
N MET A 1 -7.41 -14.55 17.01
CA MET A 1 -6.04 -15.09 16.92
C MET A 1 -5.67 -15.02 15.45
N LEU A 2 -4.55 -14.36 15.10
CA LEU A 2 -4.12 -14.25 13.70
C LEU A 2 -3.78 -15.64 13.13
N PRO A 3 -4.04 -15.91 11.83
CA PRO A 3 -3.57 -17.11 11.15
C PRO A 3 -2.05 -17.29 11.29
N GLU A 4 -1.57 -18.53 11.26
CA GLU A 4 -0.15 -18.85 11.48
C GLU A 4 0.77 -18.18 10.44
N THR A 5 0.30 -18.05 9.21
CA THR A 5 0.99 -17.32 8.13
C THR A 5 1.19 -15.84 8.45
N LEU A 6 0.17 -15.18 9.01
CA LEU A 6 0.27 -13.77 9.42
C LEU A 6 1.15 -13.58 10.65
N LEU A 7 1.21 -14.57 11.55
CA LEU A 7 2.13 -14.55 12.67
C LEU A 7 3.59 -14.65 12.22
N SER A 8 3.88 -15.45 11.18
CA SER A 8 5.21 -15.51 10.58
C SER A 8 5.59 -14.16 9.95
N THR A 9 4.70 -13.57 9.15
CA THR A 9 4.92 -12.25 8.54
C THR A 9 5.13 -11.16 9.60
N ALA A 10 4.33 -11.15 10.66
CA ALA A 10 4.48 -10.21 11.77
C ALA A 10 5.85 -10.33 12.44
N LYS A 11 6.37 -11.54 12.59
CA LYS A 11 7.69 -11.79 13.17
C LYS A 11 8.82 -11.21 12.30
N GLU A 12 8.74 -11.39 10.97
CA GLU A 12 9.74 -10.85 10.04
C GLU A 12 9.77 -9.31 10.07
N TRP A 13 8.60 -8.68 10.08
CA TRP A 13 8.50 -7.22 10.15
C TRP A 13 8.76 -6.64 11.57
N SER A 14 8.79 -7.49 12.60
CA SER A 14 9.23 -7.14 13.96
C SER A 14 10.75 -7.30 14.16
N ASN A 15 11.51 -7.61 13.11
CA ASN A 15 12.96 -7.65 13.16
C ASN A 15 13.51 -6.25 13.53
N PRO A 16 14.47 -6.15 14.50
CA PRO A 16 15.00 -4.86 14.93
C PRO A 16 15.53 -3.97 13.82
N SER A 17 16.14 -4.54 12.77
CA SER A 17 16.66 -3.75 11.65
C SER A 17 15.55 -3.19 10.75
N ALA A 18 14.44 -3.92 10.58
CA ALA A 18 13.25 -3.42 9.87
C ALA A 18 12.64 -2.24 10.64
N ILE A 19 12.48 -2.41 11.95
CA ILE A 19 11.94 -1.37 12.84
C ILE A 19 12.85 -0.14 12.83
N ASP A 20 14.17 -0.31 12.95
CA ASP A 20 15.15 0.79 12.92
C ASP A 20 15.07 1.54 11.57
N TYR A 21 15.06 0.81 10.46
CA TYR A 21 14.91 1.42 9.14
C TYR A 21 13.64 2.28 9.02
N TYR A 22 12.47 1.73 9.33
CA TYR A 22 11.21 2.46 9.22
C TYR A 22 11.04 3.52 10.31
N SER A 23 11.77 3.43 11.41
CA SER A 23 11.78 4.48 12.43
C SER A 23 12.59 5.72 12.03
N GLN A 24 13.50 5.59 11.04
CA GLN A 24 14.37 6.66 10.57
C GLN A 24 14.02 7.16 9.17
N ASN A 25 13.23 6.39 8.40
CA ASN A 25 12.90 6.68 7.01
C ASN A 25 11.38 6.85 6.84
N ARG A 26 10.99 7.53 5.79
CA ARG A 26 9.58 7.73 5.42
C ARG A 26 8.79 8.64 6.37
N HIS A 27 9.47 9.64 6.94
CA HIS A 27 8.90 10.59 7.89
C HIS A 27 8.69 11.99 7.31
N GLU A 28 9.28 12.28 6.16
CA GLU A 28 9.20 13.59 5.51
C GLU A 28 8.76 13.46 4.04
N ILE A 29 8.24 14.56 3.47
CA ILE A 29 7.84 14.59 2.05
C ILE A 29 9.04 14.30 1.13
N SER A 30 10.27 14.66 1.55
CA SER A 30 11.50 14.33 0.83
C SER A 30 11.71 12.83 0.65
N ASP A 31 11.29 12.03 1.62
CA ASP A 31 11.49 10.57 1.66
C ASP A 31 10.51 9.79 0.76
N LEU A 32 9.48 10.48 0.27
CA LEU A 32 8.48 9.85 -0.59
C LEU A 32 9.03 9.56 -1.97
N TYR A 33 8.66 8.42 -2.52
CA TYR A 33 8.89 8.12 -3.93
C TYR A 33 8.11 9.09 -4.84
N PRO A 34 8.61 9.33 -6.09
CA PRO A 34 7.95 10.27 -7.00
C PRO A 34 6.46 10.00 -7.21
N SER A 35 6.05 8.74 -7.35
CA SER A 35 4.66 8.33 -7.54
C SER A 35 3.76 8.64 -6.34
N GLU A 36 4.26 8.54 -5.12
CA GLU A 36 3.50 8.81 -3.89
C GLU A 36 3.18 10.30 -3.72
N LYS A 37 4.07 11.18 -4.21
CA LYS A 37 3.89 12.64 -4.16
C LYS A 37 2.73 13.15 -5.00
N VAL A 38 2.24 12.34 -5.95
CA VAL A 38 1.24 12.78 -6.94
C VAL A 38 -0.17 12.85 -6.35
N PHE A 39 -0.60 11.78 -5.68
CA PHE A 39 -1.99 11.66 -5.25
C PHE A 39 -2.21 12.00 -3.78
N LEU A 40 -1.25 11.75 -2.91
CA LEU A 40 -1.41 11.97 -1.47
C LEU A 40 -1.90 13.39 -1.12
N PRO A 41 -1.31 14.48 -1.66
CA PRO A 41 -1.79 15.84 -1.38
C PRO A 41 -3.16 16.18 -1.99
N ARG A 42 -3.66 15.35 -2.91
CA ARG A 42 -4.94 15.59 -3.60
C ARG A 42 -6.13 14.95 -2.88
N VAL A 43 -5.88 14.00 -1.98
CA VAL A 43 -6.92 13.26 -1.27
C VAL A 43 -7.09 13.72 0.17
N LEU A 44 -6.12 14.44 0.72
CA LEU A 44 -6.16 14.98 2.07
C LEU A 44 -6.91 16.32 2.09
N PHE A 45 -7.75 16.51 3.10
CA PHE A 45 -8.51 17.75 3.34
C PHE A 45 -8.77 17.92 4.84
N PRO A 46 -9.09 19.12 5.32
CA PRO A 46 -9.35 19.38 6.74
C PRO A 46 -10.45 18.48 7.29
N GLY A 47 -10.16 17.75 8.37
CA GLY A 47 -11.06 16.83 9.03
C GLY A 47 -11.17 15.46 8.36
N ALA A 48 -10.34 15.15 7.34
CA ALA A 48 -10.33 13.84 6.71
C ALA A 48 -9.98 12.73 7.71
N LYS A 49 -10.80 11.68 7.75
CA LYS A 49 -10.51 10.45 8.49
C LYS A 49 -9.64 9.56 7.63
N VAL A 50 -8.42 9.32 8.07
CA VAL A 50 -7.41 8.55 7.34
C VAL A 50 -7.10 7.24 8.05
N LEU A 51 -7.16 6.13 7.32
CA LEU A 51 -6.61 4.84 7.73
C LEU A 51 -5.32 4.60 6.96
N ASP A 52 -4.23 4.31 7.67
CA ASP A 52 -2.94 3.92 7.09
C ASP A 52 -2.67 2.46 7.42
N VAL A 53 -2.70 1.61 6.39
CA VAL A 53 -2.54 0.16 6.50
C VAL A 53 -1.08 -0.21 6.25
N GLY A 54 -0.43 -0.83 7.24
CA GLY A 54 1.02 -1.05 7.25
C GLY A 54 1.77 0.22 7.66
N CYS A 55 1.30 0.89 8.72
CA CYS A 55 1.83 2.18 9.16
C CYS A 55 3.23 2.13 9.77
N ALA A 56 3.77 0.94 10.05
CA ALA A 56 5.04 0.73 10.75
C ALA A 56 5.15 1.62 12.00
N SER A 57 6.23 2.38 12.15
CA SER A 57 6.45 3.32 13.27
C SER A 57 5.77 4.69 13.09
N GLY A 58 4.78 4.79 12.20
CA GLY A 58 3.91 5.96 12.04
C GLY A 58 4.50 7.10 11.20
N GLY A 59 5.53 6.86 10.39
CA GLY A 59 6.19 7.91 9.61
C GLY A 59 5.24 8.67 8.68
N PHE A 60 4.33 7.96 8.01
CA PHE A 60 3.33 8.59 7.13
C PHE A 60 2.36 9.54 7.85
N PHE A 61 2.13 9.39 9.15
CA PHE A 61 1.38 10.38 9.90
C PHE A 61 2.02 11.77 9.81
N ASN A 62 3.34 11.86 9.98
CA ASN A 62 4.05 13.13 9.87
C ASN A 62 4.03 13.69 8.43
N VAL A 63 4.22 12.80 7.44
CA VAL A 63 4.11 13.16 6.01
C VAL A 63 2.73 13.72 5.69
N MET A 64 1.66 13.04 6.07
CA MET A 64 0.29 13.46 5.78
C MET A 64 -0.06 14.77 6.48
N ARG A 65 0.36 14.97 7.74
CA ARG A 65 0.17 16.23 8.46
C ARG A 65 0.97 17.38 7.86
N SER A 66 2.05 17.11 7.15
CA SER A 66 2.79 18.14 6.43
C SER A 66 2.01 18.66 5.21
N TYR A 67 1.10 17.86 4.64
CA TYR A 67 0.18 18.29 3.59
C TYR A 67 -1.11 18.91 4.16
N GLU A 68 -1.69 18.25 5.18
CA GLU A 68 -2.92 18.70 5.83
C GLU A 68 -2.83 18.45 7.35
N PRO A 69 -2.63 19.49 8.15
CA PRO A 69 -2.41 19.35 9.60
C PRO A 69 -3.64 18.88 10.38
N ASN A 70 -4.84 19.04 9.83
CA ASN A 70 -6.10 18.76 10.54
C ASN A 70 -6.74 17.45 10.05
N ILE A 71 -5.99 16.34 10.01
CA ILE A 71 -6.51 15.01 9.72
C ILE A 71 -6.79 14.20 11.00
N GLU A 72 -7.77 13.31 10.95
CA GLU A 72 -8.01 12.29 11.97
C GLU A 72 -7.34 10.99 11.51
N TYR A 73 -6.13 10.71 12.03
CA TYR A 73 -5.33 9.59 11.57
C TYR A 73 -5.50 8.35 12.46
N THR A 74 -5.62 7.18 11.81
CA THR A 74 -5.51 5.87 12.42
C THR A 74 -4.50 5.04 11.63
N GLY A 75 -3.43 4.56 12.27
CA GLY A 75 -2.47 3.63 11.69
C GLY A 75 -2.69 2.21 12.18
N ILE A 76 -2.52 1.24 11.31
CA ILE A 76 -2.54 -0.18 11.68
C ILE A 76 -1.31 -0.90 11.14
N ASP A 77 -0.76 -1.81 11.93
CA ASP A 77 0.36 -2.66 11.53
C ASP A 77 0.31 -4.01 12.26
N LEU A 78 0.95 -5.03 11.70
CA LEU A 78 1.10 -6.35 12.32
C LEU A 78 2.15 -6.36 13.43
N SER A 79 3.15 -5.47 13.36
CA SER A 79 4.27 -5.39 14.30
C SER A 79 3.88 -4.64 15.56
N GLU A 80 3.68 -5.36 16.65
CA GLU A 80 3.43 -4.77 17.98
C GLU A 80 4.54 -3.78 18.39
N GLN A 81 5.79 -4.09 18.05
CA GLN A 81 6.94 -3.26 18.37
C GLN A 81 6.92 -1.95 17.56
N ALA A 82 6.63 -2.02 16.26
CA ALA A 82 6.53 -0.83 15.42
C ALA A 82 5.36 0.07 15.86
N VAL A 83 4.21 -0.51 16.15
CA VAL A 83 3.05 0.20 16.69
C VAL A 83 3.35 0.84 18.06
N GLY A 84 4.08 0.15 18.93
CA GLY A 84 4.54 0.70 20.21
C GLY A 84 5.36 1.98 20.03
N LEU A 85 6.33 1.97 19.11
CA LEU A 85 7.12 3.15 18.77
C LEU A 85 6.28 4.28 18.15
N ALA A 86 5.28 3.92 17.32
CA ALA A 86 4.38 4.90 16.74
C ALA A 86 3.56 5.63 17.81
N ILE A 87 3.03 4.90 18.79
CA ILE A 87 2.28 5.45 19.94
C ILE A 87 3.16 6.39 20.77
N GLU A 88 4.39 6.00 21.05
CA GLU A 88 5.33 6.82 21.82
C GLU A 88 5.69 8.10 21.09
N ARG A 89 5.88 8.03 19.76
CA ARG A 89 6.30 9.15 18.92
C ARG A 89 5.17 10.12 18.61
N TYR A 90 3.96 9.61 18.43
CA TYR A 90 2.80 10.37 17.96
C TYR A 90 1.57 10.15 18.86
N PRO A 91 1.59 10.64 20.10
CA PRO A 91 0.51 10.42 21.07
C PRO A 91 -0.84 11.05 20.65
N ASP A 92 -0.84 11.94 19.68
CA ASP A 92 -2.06 12.58 19.15
C ASP A 92 -2.74 11.76 18.04
N ALA A 93 -2.13 10.66 17.62
CA ALA A 93 -2.69 9.76 16.62
C ALA A 93 -3.10 8.42 17.23
N ARG A 94 -3.99 7.72 16.54
CA ARG A 94 -4.42 6.38 16.94
C ARG A 94 -3.63 5.33 16.19
N PHE A 95 -3.09 4.33 16.94
CA PHE A 95 -2.41 3.18 16.36
C PHE A 95 -2.95 1.88 16.94
N ILE A 96 -3.07 0.85 16.08
CA ILE A 96 -3.67 -0.44 16.46
C ILE A 96 -2.83 -1.57 15.86
N VAL A 97 -2.54 -2.59 16.67
CA VAL A 97 -1.94 -3.84 16.19
C VAL A 97 -3.03 -4.70 15.57
N THR A 98 -3.04 -4.81 14.25
CA THR A 98 -3.96 -5.68 13.51
C THR A 98 -3.47 -5.91 12.07
N ALA A 99 -4.01 -6.94 11.42
CA ALA A 99 -3.76 -7.21 10.00
C ALA A 99 -4.57 -6.29 9.10
N GLY A 100 -4.16 -6.18 7.83
CA GLY A 100 -4.91 -5.52 6.77
C GLY A 100 -6.12 -6.32 6.25
N PHE A 101 -6.41 -7.46 6.87
CA PHE A 101 -7.52 -8.36 6.56
C PHE A 101 -8.56 -8.35 7.67
N GLY A 102 -9.85 -8.47 7.32
CA GLY A 102 -10.92 -8.48 8.31
C GLY A 102 -10.86 -7.27 9.23
N LEU A 103 -10.72 -6.09 8.66
CA LEU A 103 -10.52 -4.84 9.39
C LEU A 103 -11.64 -4.58 10.41
N PRO A 104 -11.30 -4.29 11.68
CA PRO A 104 -12.28 -4.11 12.76
C PRO A 104 -12.97 -2.74 12.71
N PHE A 105 -13.33 -2.30 11.51
CA PHE A 105 -13.97 -1.02 11.24
C PHE A 105 -15.26 -1.22 10.44
N GLU A 106 -16.21 -0.34 10.63
CA GLU A 106 -17.45 -0.32 9.86
C GLU A 106 -17.20 0.11 8.40
N ASP A 107 -18.12 -0.25 7.52
CA ASP A 107 -18.10 0.18 6.13
C ASP A 107 -18.11 1.71 6.05
N ASN A 108 -17.36 2.26 5.12
CA ASN A 108 -17.31 3.71 4.86
C ASN A 108 -16.90 4.58 6.06
N SER A 109 -16.06 4.05 6.97
CA SER A 109 -15.66 4.75 8.20
C SER A 109 -14.48 5.71 8.01
N PHE A 110 -13.76 5.63 6.88
CA PHE A 110 -12.61 6.48 6.56
C PHE A 110 -12.77 7.18 5.22
N ASP A 111 -12.42 8.45 5.15
CA ASP A 111 -12.42 9.21 3.88
C ASP A 111 -11.30 8.79 2.95
N VAL A 112 -10.14 8.45 3.52
CA VAL A 112 -8.95 7.99 2.80
C VAL A 112 -8.42 6.73 3.47
N VAL A 113 -8.23 5.68 2.68
CA VAL A 113 -7.51 4.48 3.10
C VAL A 113 -6.21 4.40 2.29
N HIS A 114 -5.09 4.46 2.98
CA HIS A 114 -3.76 4.47 2.42
C HIS A 114 -3.04 3.16 2.73
N CYS A 115 -2.23 2.66 1.78
CA CYS A 115 -1.37 1.51 1.99
C CYS A 115 -0.20 1.59 1.01
N THR A 116 1.00 1.78 1.51
CA THR A 116 2.22 1.78 0.69
C THR A 116 3.29 0.86 1.25
N SER A 117 4.09 0.28 0.37
CA SER A 117 5.15 -0.67 0.68
C SER A 117 4.68 -1.97 1.36
N VAL A 118 3.41 -2.36 1.16
CA VAL A 118 2.82 -3.59 1.70
C VAL A 118 2.52 -4.60 0.60
N PHE A 119 1.82 -4.19 -0.46
CA PHE A 119 1.38 -5.12 -1.53
C PHE A 119 2.52 -5.79 -2.30
N ASN A 120 3.70 -5.22 -2.25
CA ASN A 120 4.91 -5.86 -2.78
C ASN A 120 5.38 -7.07 -1.96
N ASN A 121 4.78 -7.30 -0.79
CA ASN A 121 5.08 -8.41 0.11
C ASN A 121 3.82 -9.22 0.49
N GLU A 122 2.66 -8.89 -0.10
CA GLU A 122 1.38 -9.52 0.23
C GLU A 122 0.76 -10.24 -0.99
N PRO A 123 0.89 -11.56 -1.06
CA PRO A 123 0.31 -12.35 -2.16
C PRO A 123 -1.22 -12.24 -2.26
N ASN A 124 -1.91 -12.05 -1.13
CA ASN A 124 -3.37 -11.97 -1.07
C ASN A 124 -3.88 -10.53 -1.16
N TYR A 125 -3.20 -9.67 -1.94
CA TYR A 125 -3.52 -8.25 -2.08
C TYR A 125 -4.99 -7.98 -2.41
N GLN A 126 -5.64 -8.87 -3.14
CA GLN A 126 -7.05 -8.73 -3.54
C GLN A 126 -8.00 -8.73 -2.33
N GLU A 127 -7.77 -9.62 -1.37
CA GLU A 127 -8.58 -9.66 -0.15
C GLU A 127 -8.35 -8.42 0.70
N MET A 128 -7.08 -8.02 0.88
CA MET A 128 -6.73 -6.81 1.60
C MET A 128 -7.32 -5.57 0.93
N LEU A 129 -7.23 -5.45 -0.40
CA LEU A 129 -7.78 -4.32 -1.14
C LEU A 129 -9.32 -4.27 -1.05
N ARG A 130 -10.03 -5.43 -1.02
CA ARG A 130 -11.48 -5.44 -0.77
C ARG A 130 -11.82 -4.87 0.60
N GLU A 131 -11.09 -5.24 1.65
CA GLU A 131 -11.31 -4.72 2.99
C GLU A 131 -11.03 -3.21 3.08
N MET A 132 -9.91 -2.76 2.49
CA MET A 132 -9.59 -1.34 2.39
C MET A 132 -10.68 -0.56 1.64
N TYR A 133 -11.20 -1.12 0.55
CA TYR A 133 -12.27 -0.52 -0.22
C TYR A 133 -13.60 -0.51 0.55
N ARG A 134 -13.91 -1.56 1.30
CA ARG A 134 -15.10 -1.65 2.16
C ARG A 134 -15.12 -0.53 3.20
N VAL A 135 -14.02 -0.35 3.94
CA VAL A 135 -13.94 0.66 5.01
C VAL A 135 -13.72 2.09 4.50
N SER A 136 -13.34 2.25 3.24
CA SER A 136 -13.21 3.56 2.60
C SER A 136 -14.57 4.16 2.26
N ASN A 137 -14.70 5.45 2.47
CA ASN A 137 -15.86 6.26 2.06
C ASN A 137 -15.62 6.98 0.71
N ARG A 138 -14.36 7.34 0.39
CA ARG A 138 -14.06 8.17 -0.80
C ARG A 138 -12.87 7.69 -1.60
N PHE A 139 -11.72 7.46 -0.95
CA PHE A 139 -10.47 7.22 -1.65
C PHE A 139 -9.72 6.03 -1.06
N VAL A 140 -9.18 5.18 -1.94
CA VAL A 140 -8.16 4.18 -1.59
C VAL A 140 -6.91 4.50 -2.39
N LEU A 141 -5.78 4.65 -1.71
CA LEU A 141 -4.48 4.95 -2.30
C LEU A 141 -3.50 3.83 -1.95
N VAL A 142 -3.03 3.13 -2.97
CA VAL A 142 -2.13 1.98 -2.78
C VAL A 142 -0.94 2.06 -3.72
N ASP A 143 0.23 1.58 -3.27
CA ASP A 143 1.29 1.23 -4.20
C ASP A 143 1.27 -0.27 -4.50
N ILE A 144 1.61 -0.60 -5.74
CA ILE A 144 1.66 -1.98 -6.22
C ILE A 144 2.68 -2.11 -7.34
N ARG A 145 3.37 -3.23 -7.38
CA ARG A 145 4.33 -3.53 -8.45
C ARG A 145 3.66 -4.24 -9.60
N LEU A 146 3.78 -3.66 -10.78
CA LEU A 146 3.10 -4.14 -11.99
C LEU A 146 4.08 -4.48 -13.10
N LEU A 147 3.73 -5.55 -13.83
CA LEU A 147 4.24 -5.84 -15.17
C LEU A 147 3.07 -6.16 -16.08
N LYS A 148 3.23 -5.89 -17.38
CA LYS A 148 2.24 -6.29 -18.38
C LYS A 148 2.57 -7.67 -18.96
N GLY A 149 1.52 -8.47 -19.16
CA GLY A 149 1.63 -9.75 -19.85
C GLY A 149 2.18 -10.89 -19.01
N LEU A 150 2.16 -10.77 -17.68
CA LEU A 150 2.47 -11.87 -16.78
C LEU A 150 1.39 -12.97 -16.85
N GLY A 151 0.14 -12.59 -17.14
CA GLY A 151 -1.04 -13.45 -17.14
C GLY A 151 -1.48 -13.90 -15.75
N LYS A 152 -0.63 -13.78 -14.75
CA LYS A 152 -0.91 -14.02 -13.33
C LYS A 152 0.15 -13.36 -12.45
N GLN A 153 -0.19 -13.21 -11.17
CA GLN A 153 0.76 -12.79 -10.14
C GLN A 153 2.00 -13.69 -10.12
N ARG A 154 3.17 -13.07 -9.97
CA ARG A 154 4.45 -13.75 -9.74
C ARG A 154 4.88 -13.53 -8.30
N GLU A 155 5.21 -14.61 -7.63
CA GLU A 155 5.74 -14.60 -6.28
C GLU A 155 7.15 -15.18 -6.28
N SER A 156 8.03 -14.50 -5.59
CA SER A 156 9.37 -14.99 -5.25
C SER A 156 9.64 -14.67 -3.77
N VAL A 157 10.76 -15.09 -3.26
CA VAL A 157 11.19 -14.75 -1.89
C VAL A 157 12.50 -14.00 -1.98
N TYR A 158 12.70 -13.01 -1.15
CA TYR A 158 13.95 -12.31 -1.09
C TYR A 158 14.39 -12.02 0.35
N ASN A 159 15.70 -11.92 0.54
CA ASN A 159 16.27 -11.45 1.79
C ASN A 159 16.20 -9.94 1.84
N ILE A 160 15.61 -9.41 2.88
CA ILE A 160 15.47 -7.97 3.03
C ILE A 160 16.84 -7.37 3.35
N GLN A 161 17.22 -6.34 2.61
CA GLN A 161 18.38 -5.51 2.94
C GLN A 161 17.91 -4.14 3.43
N PHE A 162 18.28 -3.79 4.65
CA PHE A 162 18.08 -2.44 5.17
C PHE A 162 19.45 -1.77 5.39
N ASN A 163 19.62 -0.58 4.83
CA ASN A 163 20.86 0.19 4.94
C ASN A 163 22.13 -0.60 4.51
N GLY A 164 22.00 -1.49 3.52
CA GLY A 164 23.12 -2.32 3.03
C GLY A 164 23.53 -3.47 3.98
N GLN A 165 22.74 -3.75 5.01
CA GLN A 165 22.90 -4.93 5.85
C GLN A 165 21.85 -5.98 5.45
N GLU A 166 22.31 -7.17 5.11
CA GLU A 166 21.42 -8.33 4.95
C GLU A 166 20.80 -8.69 6.30
N ILE A 167 19.49 -8.84 6.30
CA ILE A 167 18.77 -9.40 7.42
C ILE A 167 18.39 -10.82 7.04
N GLU A 168 18.55 -11.76 7.95
CA GLU A 168 18.01 -13.11 7.80
C GLU A 168 16.47 -13.12 7.92
N ALA A 169 15.81 -12.28 7.14
CA ALA A 169 14.36 -12.20 7.04
C ALA A 169 13.95 -12.46 5.59
N THR A 170 13.22 -13.53 5.38
CA THR A 170 12.74 -13.94 4.07
C THR A 170 11.27 -13.56 3.94
N VAL A 171 10.98 -12.63 3.05
CA VAL A 171 9.60 -12.18 2.79
C VAL A 171 9.21 -12.43 1.34
N PRO A 172 7.91 -12.60 1.05
CA PRO A 172 7.42 -12.65 -0.32
C PRO A 172 7.82 -11.38 -1.08
N TYR A 173 8.15 -11.54 -2.36
CA TYR A 173 8.27 -10.45 -3.32
C TYR A 173 7.24 -10.67 -4.41
N VAL A 174 6.28 -9.77 -4.48
CA VAL A 174 5.09 -9.92 -5.31
C VAL A 174 5.12 -8.91 -6.44
N VAL A 175 4.98 -9.40 -7.67
CA VAL A 175 4.76 -8.57 -8.86
C VAL A 175 3.47 -9.04 -9.51
N ASN A 176 2.58 -8.12 -9.82
CA ASN A 176 1.25 -8.42 -10.31
C ASN A 176 1.12 -8.10 -11.80
N ASP A 177 0.24 -8.83 -12.48
CA ASP A 177 -0.14 -8.50 -13.85
C ASP A 177 -1.01 -7.24 -13.86
N ALA A 178 -0.67 -6.28 -14.73
CA ALA A 178 -1.33 -4.98 -14.77
C ALA A 178 -2.81 -5.09 -15.15
N ASP A 179 -3.13 -5.94 -16.12
CA ASP A 179 -4.51 -6.13 -16.57
C ASP A 179 -5.35 -6.90 -15.54
N GLU A 180 -4.73 -7.87 -14.82
CA GLU A 180 -5.40 -8.59 -13.73
C GLU A 180 -5.77 -7.63 -12.60
N VAL A 181 -4.84 -6.78 -12.16
CA VAL A 181 -5.09 -5.79 -11.10
C VAL A 181 -6.18 -4.80 -11.52
N ALA A 182 -6.11 -4.25 -12.72
CA ALA A 182 -7.12 -3.31 -13.19
C ALA A 182 -8.51 -3.96 -13.31
N ASN A 183 -8.59 -5.16 -13.88
CA ASN A 183 -9.85 -5.91 -13.99
C ASN A 183 -10.43 -6.23 -12.60
N PHE A 184 -9.59 -6.63 -11.64
CA PHE A 184 -10.04 -6.86 -10.28
C PHE A 184 -10.61 -5.59 -9.65
N ILE A 185 -9.93 -4.45 -9.79
CA ILE A 185 -10.41 -3.16 -9.25
C ILE A 185 -11.75 -2.77 -9.87
N LEU A 186 -11.93 -2.95 -11.17
CA LEU A 186 -13.17 -2.63 -11.86
C LEU A 186 -14.37 -3.52 -11.48
N GLN A 187 -14.12 -4.63 -10.78
CA GLN A 187 -15.13 -5.54 -10.23
C GLN A 187 -15.47 -5.29 -8.76
N LEU A 188 -14.82 -4.30 -8.11
CA LEU A 188 -15.17 -3.91 -6.74
C LEU A 188 -16.58 -3.33 -6.67
N GLU A 189 -17.27 -3.59 -5.56
CA GLU A 189 -18.63 -3.09 -5.31
C GLU A 189 -18.66 -2.13 -4.08
N PRO A 190 -19.26 -0.96 -4.18
CA PRO A 190 -19.80 -0.36 -5.40
C PRO A 190 -18.69 -0.11 -6.43
N LYS A 191 -19.02 -0.15 -7.73
CA LYS A 191 -18.03 0.04 -8.80
C LYS A 191 -17.28 1.36 -8.62
N PRO A 192 -15.93 1.39 -8.71
CA PRO A 192 -15.17 2.64 -8.57
C PRO A 192 -15.61 3.70 -9.58
N LYS A 193 -15.80 4.93 -9.14
CA LYS A 193 -16.09 6.08 -10.00
C LYS A 193 -14.92 6.49 -10.86
N ALA A 194 -13.70 6.29 -10.33
CA ALA A 194 -12.47 6.52 -11.09
C ALA A 194 -11.33 5.64 -10.59
N LEU A 195 -10.49 5.22 -11.52
CA LEU A 195 -9.18 4.62 -11.28
C LEU A 195 -8.12 5.50 -11.94
N ARG A 196 -7.20 6.02 -11.14
CA ARG A 196 -6.06 6.81 -11.63
C ARG A 196 -4.77 6.12 -11.25
N GLY A 197 -3.76 6.24 -12.10
CA GLY A 197 -2.46 5.63 -11.85
C GLY A 197 -1.32 6.55 -12.25
N THR A 198 -0.22 6.47 -11.49
CA THR A 198 1.07 7.06 -11.83
C THR A 198 2.17 6.10 -11.41
N GLY A 199 3.28 6.10 -12.13
CA GLY A 199 4.37 5.19 -11.83
C GLY A 199 5.61 5.44 -12.68
N TYR A 200 6.63 4.64 -12.42
CA TYR A 200 7.89 4.67 -13.15
C TYR A 200 8.53 3.28 -13.12
N PHE A 201 9.36 2.98 -14.13
CA PHE A 201 10.13 1.74 -14.14
C PHE A 201 11.29 1.81 -13.14
N HIS A 202 11.46 0.75 -12.40
CA HIS A 202 12.56 0.55 -11.48
C HIS A 202 13.20 -0.82 -11.70
N GLN A 203 14.51 -0.83 -11.87
CA GLN A 203 15.28 -2.07 -11.87
C GLN A 203 15.40 -2.57 -10.43
N VAL A 204 14.87 -3.74 -10.18
CA VAL A 204 15.11 -4.41 -8.90
C VAL A 204 16.61 -4.73 -8.83
N ALA A 205 17.28 -4.24 -7.80
CA ALA A 205 18.70 -4.48 -7.63
C ALA A 205 18.95 -6.01 -7.62
N LYS A 206 19.89 -6.49 -8.44
CA LYS A 206 20.21 -7.92 -8.55
C LYS A 206 20.59 -8.55 -7.21
N GLU A 207 21.00 -7.72 -6.27
CA GLU A 207 21.38 -8.09 -4.90
C GLU A 207 20.21 -8.32 -3.96
N ALA A 208 19.02 -7.80 -4.32
CA ALA A 208 17.78 -7.98 -3.56
C ALA A 208 16.91 -9.13 -4.12
N ALA A 209 17.35 -9.75 -5.19
CA ALA A 209 16.58 -10.71 -5.93
C ALA A 209 17.29 -12.06 -5.97
N GLU A 210 16.66 -13.11 -5.46
CA GLU A 210 17.04 -14.47 -5.81
C GLU A 210 16.87 -14.73 -7.32
N ALA A 211 17.50 -15.80 -7.82
CA ALA A 211 17.69 -16.11 -9.24
C ALA A 211 16.43 -16.09 -10.13
N ASP A 212 15.23 -16.04 -9.56
CA ASP A 212 13.95 -16.05 -10.27
C ASP A 212 13.24 -14.69 -10.35
N THR A 213 13.82 -13.61 -9.80
CA THR A 213 13.26 -12.27 -10.07
C THR A 213 13.54 -11.91 -11.52
N PRO A 214 12.53 -11.41 -12.25
CA PRO A 214 12.74 -11.04 -13.64
C PRO A 214 13.82 -9.95 -13.73
N ASN A 215 14.74 -10.13 -14.66
CA ASN A 215 15.70 -9.10 -15.06
C ASN A 215 14.99 -7.99 -15.88
N GLU A 216 13.75 -7.69 -15.50
CA GLU A 216 12.83 -6.80 -16.18
C GLU A 216 12.57 -5.59 -15.28
N ASP A 217 12.40 -4.44 -15.90
CA ASP A 217 12.03 -3.23 -15.19
C ASP A 217 10.59 -3.36 -14.68
N VAL A 218 10.44 -3.40 -13.36
CA VAL A 218 9.12 -3.45 -12.71
C VAL A 218 8.56 -2.04 -12.60
N CYS A 219 7.30 -1.86 -12.94
CA CYS A 219 6.61 -0.60 -12.76
C CYS A 219 6.22 -0.41 -11.29
N MET A 220 6.84 0.55 -10.63
CA MET A 220 6.48 1.05 -9.31
C MET A 220 5.27 1.96 -9.46
N THR A 221 4.10 1.44 -9.16
CA THR A 221 2.83 2.09 -9.45
C THR A 221 2.14 2.53 -8.18
N VAL A 222 1.59 3.73 -8.17
CA VAL A 222 0.59 4.17 -7.19
C VAL A 222 -0.75 4.30 -7.89
N LEU A 223 -1.77 3.63 -7.34
CA LEU A 223 -3.14 3.65 -7.80
C LEU A 223 -4.01 4.42 -6.82
N LEU A 224 -4.84 5.31 -7.35
CA LEU A 224 -5.88 6.02 -6.63
C LEU A 224 -7.24 5.55 -7.13
N LEU A 225 -7.98 4.87 -6.25
CA LEU A 225 -9.36 4.46 -6.46
C LEU A 225 -10.26 5.52 -5.83
N GLN A 226 -11.19 6.07 -6.59
CA GLN A 226 -12.29 6.87 -6.07
C GLN A 226 -13.52 5.99 -5.96
N LYS A 227 -14.03 5.83 -4.74
CA LYS A 227 -15.23 5.00 -4.51
C LYS A 227 -16.43 5.54 -5.25
N GLY A 228 -17.20 4.66 -5.83
CA GLY A 228 -18.44 5.01 -6.54
C GLY A 228 -19.66 5.04 -5.62
N ASP A 229 -20.78 5.45 -6.18
CA ASP A 229 -22.07 5.42 -5.56
C ASP A 229 -22.75 4.06 -5.78
N LEU A 230 -23.72 3.71 -4.92
CA LEU A 230 -24.44 2.43 -5.03
C LEU A 230 -25.28 2.29 -6.32
N ASP A 231 -25.62 3.42 -6.95
CA ASP A 231 -26.46 3.44 -8.17
C ASP A 231 -25.71 2.99 -9.42
N GLY A 232 -24.41 2.72 -9.30
CA GLY A 232 -23.53 2.33 -10.40
C GLY A 232 -23.27 3.48 -11.37
N GLY A 233 -22.26 3.29 -12.20
CA GLY A 233 -21.84 4.26 -13.22
C GLY A 233 -20.68 3.73 -14.01
N SER A 234 -20.27 4.44 -15.07
CA SER A 234 -19.01 4.14 -15.75
C SER A 234 -17.82 4.56 -14.86
N THR A 235 -16.74 3.77 -14.91
CA THR A 235 -15.47 4.11 -14.25
C THR A 235 -14.62 4.96 -15.20
N THR A 236 -14.21 6.14 -14.75
CA THR A 236 -13.20 6.92 -15.49
C THR A 236 -11.82 6.32 -15.28
N LEU A 237 -11.14 5.97 -16.35
CA LEU A 237 -9.76 5.47 -16.34
C LEU A 237 -8.78 6.59 -16.69
N ASP A 238 -7.86 6.91 -15.79
CA ASP A 238 -6.77 7.86 -16.05
C ASP A 238 -5.44 7.22 -15.65
N LEU A 239 -4.96 6.37 -16.55
CA LEU A 239 -3.74 5.56 -16.40
C LEU A 239 -2.62 6.00 -17.34
N LYS A 240 -2.78 7.16 -17.99
CA LYS A 240 -1.85 7.68 -19.01
C LYS A 240 -0.47 8.05 -18.48
N ASP A 241 -0.35 8.33 -17.16
CA ASP A 241 0.92 8.65 -16.50
C ASP A 241 1.66 7.39 -16.00
N LEU A 242 1.19 6.21 -16.42
CA LEU A 242 1.88 4.95 -16.22
C LEU A 242 2.72 4.58 -17.44
N PRO A 243 3.95 4.10 -17.27
CA PRO A 243 4.81 3.69 -18.38
C PRO A 243 4.45 2.32 -18.97
N ILE A 244 3.33 1.74 -18.55
CA ILE A 244 2.76 0.47 -19.04
C ILE A 244 1.36 0.72 -19.60
N GLU A 245 1.00 0.00 -20.66
CA GLU A 245 -0.34 0.05 -21.25
C GLU A 245 -1.26 -0.97 -20.58
N PHE A 246 -2.51 -0.61 -20.41
CA PHE A 246 -3.56 -1.50 -19.92
C PHE A 246 -4.47 -1.93 -21.08
N SER A 247 -4.91 -3.19 -21.05
CA SER A 247 -5.88 -3.73 -22.03
C SER A 247 -7.34 -3.61 -21.55
N VAL A 248 -7.56 -2.87 -20.47
CA VAL A 248 -8.89 -2.59 -19.93
C VAL A 248 -9.52 -1.38 -20.61
N HIS A 249 -10.81 -1.42 -20.83
CA HIS A 249 -11.58 -0.33 -21.44
C HIS A 249 -12.63 0.19 -20.46
N GLU A 250 -13.00 1.46 -20.62
CA GLU A 250 -14.13 2.05 -19.90
C GLU A 250 -15.40 1.24 -20.22
N THR A 251 -16.08 0.76 -19.16
CA THR A 251 -17.30 -0.07 -19.26
C THR A 251 -18.49 0.64 -18.65
#